data_6394f774905ea7bca3f5a081f6648a00
#
_entry.id   6394f774905ea7bca3f5a081f6648a00
#
_cell.length_a   1.000
_cell.length_b   1.000
_cell.length_c   1.000
_cell.angle_alpha   90.00
_cell.angle_beta   90.00
_cell.angle_gamma   90.00
#
_symmetry.space_group_name_H-M   'P 1'
#
loop_
_entity.id
_entity.type
_entity.pdbx_description
1 polymer ?
#
loop_
_entity_poly.entity_id
_entity_poly.type
_entity_poly.pdbx_seq_one_letter_code
_entity_poly.pdbx_strand_id
1 'polypeptide(L)'
;MVALNTAGRVLAGAQSDTQLITRGLPVDGTSQTWRRLYRLVTGGLQPGDLLDIDADARVTNDCGRDGGTRYTIGVGWHLWAYSYTDPLRDAGPWWQISHLMGDNVDAIRHHMPLHISCLYQVPDDWPPGHRMVIVLQADAHSTKWAVNGGKDLLTVDDGYGQLIVRHWATPTT
;
A
#
# COMPACT_ATOMS: atom_id res chain seq x y z
N MET A 1 -14.17 -14.61 15.89
CA MET A 1 -13.19 -13.58 15.54
C MET A 1 -12.32 -13.35 16.77
N VAL A 2 -11.03 -13.68 16.71
CA VAL A 2 -10.09 -13.42 17.83
C VAL A 2 -9.65 -11.96 17.72
N ALA A 3 -9.76 -11.20 18.81
CA ALA A 3 -9.27 -9.83 18.83
C ALA A 3 -7.73 -9.85 18.83
N LEU A 4 -7.13 -9.32 17.78
CA LEU A 4 -5.68 -9.12 17.72
C LEU A 4 -5.31 -7.90 18.58
N ASN A 5 -4.33 -8.05 19.45
CA ASN A 5 -3.76 -6.95 20.23
C ASN A 5 -2.30 -7.23 20.56
N THR A 6 -1.58 -6.21 20.98
CA THR A 6 -0.15 -6.29 21.33
C THR A 6 0.08 -6.58 22.82
N ALA A 7 -0.96 -6.81 23.62
CA ALA A 7 -0.82 -7.04 25.06
C ALA A 7 0.02 -8.30 25.32
N GLY A 8 0.99 -8.17 26.23
CA GLY A 8 1.92 -9.24 26.57
C GLY A 8 2.99 -9.56 25.50
N ARG A 9 3.05 -8.81 24.42
CA ARG A 9 4.05 -8.96 23.36
C ARG A 9 5.20 -7.97 23.52
N VAL A 10 6.34 -8.30 22.93
CA VAL A 10 7.54 -7.47 22.96
C VAL A 10 7.74 -6.83 21.58
N LEU A 11 7.96 -5.52 21.53
CA LEU A 11 8.36 -4.83 20.30
C LEU A 11 9.75 -5.32 19.89
N ALA A 12 9.82 -6.17 18.87
CA ALA A 12 11.05 -6.75 18.38
C ALA A 12 11.75 -5.87 17.33
N GLY A 13 11.02 -4.97 16.69
CA GLY A 13 11.57 -4.04 15.71
C GLY A 13 10.54 -3.10 15.11
N ALA A 14 11.03 -2.04 14.52
CA ALA A 14 10.24 -1.12 13.71
C ALA A 14 11.04 -0.74 12.46
N GLN A 15 10.36 -0.62 11.34
CA GLN A 15 10.95 -0.27 10.06
C GLN A 15 10.02 0.70 9.33
N SER A 16 10.59 1.58 8.53
CA SER A 16 9.81 2.52 7.72
C SER A 16 10.38 2.65 6.32
N ASP A 17 9.50 2.87 5.36
CA ASP A 17 9.80 3.36 4.01
C ASP A 17 9.10 4.71 3.83
N THR A 18 9.90 5.74 3.60
CA THR A 18 9.45 7.12 3.46
C THR A 18 9.96 7.72 2.15
N GLN A 19 9.90 6.95 1.07
CA GLN A 19 10.39 7.42 -0.22
C GLN A 19 9.59 8.64 -0.68
N LEU A 20 10.26 9.77 -0.73
CA LEU A 20 9.72 11.06 -1.19
C LEU A 20 9.76 11.13 -2.72
N ILE A 21 9.01 10.28 -3.39
CA ILE A 21 8.99 10.24 -4.85
C ILE A 21 7.57 10.47 -5.35
N THR A 22 7.39 11.54 -6.09
CA THR A 22 6.17 11.75 -6.86
C THR A 22 6.03 10.63 -7.90
N ARG A 23 4.91 9.95 -7.90
CA ARG A 23 4.62 8.84 -8.80
C ARG A 23 3.32 9.09 -9.55
N GLY A 24 3.43 9.12 -10.87
CA GLY A 24 2.25 9.07 -11.72
C GLY A 24 1.58 7.70 -11.63
N LEU A 25 0.29 7.71 -11.40
CA LEU A 25 -0.56 6.53 -11.55
C LEU A 25 -1.25 6.65 -12.90
N PRO A 26 -0.86 5.84 -13.90
CA PRO A 26 -1.56 5.86 -15.17
C PRO A 26 -3.02 5.47 -14.95
N VAL A 27 -3.91 6.28 -15.46
CA VAL A 27 -5.34 6.02 -15.45
C VAL A 27 -5.67 5.21 -16.69
N ASP A 28 -6.22 4.03 -16.51
CA ASP A 28 -6.68 3.22 -17.60
C ASP A 28 -8.13 2.80 -17.32
N GLY A 29 -8.98 2.93 -18.30
CA GLY A 29 -10.41 2.62 -18.15
C GLY A 29 -10.73 1.12 -18.23
N THR A 30 -9.76 0.26 -18.50
CA THR A 30 -10.00 -1.13 -18.86
C THR A 30 -9.19 -2.16 -18.10
N SER A 31 -8.02 -1.81 -17.60
CA SER A 31 -7.16 -2.69 -16.82
C SER A 31 -6.58 -1.98 -15.60
N GLN A 32 -6.71 -2.62 -14.46
CA GLN A 32 -6.10 -2.12 -13.23
C GLN A 32 -4.58 -2.33 -13.31
N THR A 33 -3.85 -1.26 -13.49
CA THR A 33 -2.38 -1.31 -13.45
C THR A 33 -1.88 -0.88 -12.10
N TRP A 34 -1.67 -1.85 -11.22
CA TRP A 34 -1.15 -1.62 -9.89
C TRP A 34 0.25 -1.03 -9.92
N ARG A 35 0.45 0.06 -9.20
CA ARG A 35 1.76 0.67 -8.98
C ARG A 35 2.19 0.50 -7.55
N ARG A 36 3.39 -0.04 -7.36
CA ARG A 36 4.03 -0.12 -6.04
C ARG A 36 4.46 1.28 -5.61
N LEU A 37 4.00 1.70 -4.43
CA LEU A 37 4.36 2.98 -3.83
C LEU A 37 5.48 2.81 -2.82
N TYR A 38 5.26 1.95 -1.83
CA TYR A 38 6.22 1.66 -0.77
C TYR A 38 6.48 0.17 -0.71
N ARG A 39 7.71 -0.19 -0.33
CA ARG A 39 8.13 -1.58 -0.13
C ARG A 39 9.05 -1.66 1.06
N LEU A 40 8.71 -2.50 2.02
CA LEU A 40 9.47 -2.70 3.24
C LEU A 40 9.72 -4.19 3.43
N VAL A 41 10.90 -4.55 3.94
CA VAL A 41 11.26 -5.94 4.28
C VAL A 41 11.43 -6.03 5.79
N THR A 42 10.68 -6.91 6.45
CA THR A 42 10.78 -7.13 7.89
C THR A 42 12.08 -7.82 8.30
N GLY A 43 12.37 -7.89 9.59
CA GLY A 43 13.26 -8.90 10.16
C GLY A 43 12.68 -10.31 10.01
N GLY A 44 13.36 -11.30 10.54
CA GLY A 44 12.83 -12.67 10.61
C GLY A 44 11.60 -12.74 11.54
N LEU A 45 10.54 -13.37 11.07
CA LEU A 45 9.27 -13.52 11.77
C LEU A 45 9.04 -14.94 12.24
N GLN A 46 8.20 -15.07 13.26
CA GLN A 46 7.71 -16.36 13.75
C GLN A 46 6.19 -16.46 13.51
N PRO A 47 5.65 -17.67 13.32
CA PRO A 47 4.21 -17.88 13.34
C PRO A 47 3.56 -17.23 14.56
N GLY A 48 2.45 -16.54 14.36
CA GLY A 48 1.71 -15.87 15.41
C GLY A 48 2.26 -14.50 15.85
N ASP A 49 3.42 -14.05 15.35
CA ASP A 49 3.86 -12.67 15.56
C ASP A 49 2.82 -11.68 15.03
N LEU A 50 2.80 -10.47 15.60
CA LEU A 50 1.95 -9.40 15.08
C LEU A 50 2.77 -8.32 14.38
N LEU A 51 2.27 -7.89 13.26
CA LEU A 51 2.73 -6.70 12.56
C LEU A 51 1.67 -5.61 12.73
N ASP A 52 2.07 -4.49 13.35
CA ASP A 52 1.31 -3.26 13.44
C ASP A 52 1.76 -2.37 12.29
N ILE A 53 0.86 -2.12 11.35
CA ILE A 53 1.18 -1.52 10.05
C ILE A 53 0.41 -0.23 9.92
N ASP A 54 1.14 0.86 9.69
CA ASP A 54 0.60 2.16 9.31
C ASP A 54 1.09 2.52 7.92
N ALA A 55 0.17 2.84 7.02
CA ALA A 55 0.46 3.27 5.67
C ALA A 55 -0.29 4.55 5.34
N ASP A 56 0.45 5.58 4.99
CA ASP A 56 -0.06 6.88 4.58
C ASP A 56 0.35 7.17 3.14
N ALA A 57 -0.54 7.81 2.40
CA ALA A 57 -0.24 8.39 1.10
C ALA A 57 -1.20 9.54 0.80
N ARG A 58 -0.90 10.33 -0.21
CA ARG A 58 -1.79 11.35 -0.73
C ARG A 58 -1.75 11.34 -2.24
N VAL A 59 -2.91 11.49 -2.87
CA VAL A 59 -3.01 11.60 -4.32
C VAL A 59 -3.64 12.91 -4.74
N THR A 60 -3.25 13.38 -5.90
CA THR A 60 -3.80 14.58 -6.55
C THR A 60 -4.32 14.22 -7.94
N ASN A 61 -5.52 14.67 -8.24
CA ASN A 61 -6.10 14.57 -9.57
C ASN A 61 -5.88 15.89 -10.32
N ASP A 62 -4.96 15.88 -11.28
CA ASP A 62 -4.63 17.03 -12.12
C ASP A 62 -5.32 16.96 -13.51
N CYS A 63 -6.31 16.11 -13.71
CA CYS A 63 -6.96 16.00 -15.01
C CYS A 63 -7.61 17.34 -15.42
N GLY A 64 -7.46 17.69 -16.70
CA GLY A 64 -7.98 18.92 -17.25
C GLY A 64 -7.24 20.20 -16.83
N ARG A 65 -6.07 20.07 -16.20
CA ARG A 65 -5.22 21.20 -15.80
C ARG A 65 -4.85 22.10 -16.96
N ASP A 66 -4.54 21.51 -18.10
CA ASP A 66 -4.06 22.21 -19.30
C ASP A 66 -5.20 22.47 -20.32
N GLY A 67 -6.43 22.66 -19.84
CA GLY A 67 -7.59 22.95 -20.70
C GLY A 67 -8.33 21.70 -21.21
N GLY A 68 -7.94 20.51 -20.76
CA GLY A 68 -8.63 19.26 -21.05
C GLY A 68 -9.93 19.08 -20.24
N THR A 69 -10.59 17.96 -20.44
CA THR A 69 -11.82 17.61 -19.74
C THR A 69 -11.54 17.26 -18.28
N ARG A 70 -12.24 17.90 -17.36
CA ARG A 70 -12.19 17.60 -15.93
C ARG A 70 -13.10 16.44 -15.61
N TYR A 71 -12.61 15.45 -14.89
CA TYR A 71 -13.40 14.33 -14.40
C TYR A 71 -12.81 13.70 -13.14
N THR A 72 -13.64 12.96 -12.47
CA THR A 72 -13.29 12.24 -11.26
C THR A 72 -12.56 10.95 -11.61
N ILE A 73 -11.48 10.65 -10.88
CA ILE A 73 -10.70 9.43 -11.04
C ILE A 73 -10.85 8.59 -9.77
N GLY A 74 -11.21 7.32 -9.93
CA GLY A 74 -11.18 6.36 -8.84
C GLY A 74 -9.76 5.93 -8.52
N VAL A 75 -9.46 5.71 -7.25
CA VAL A 75 -8.20 5.14 -6.80
C VAL A 75 -8.46 3.95 -5.88
N GLY A 76 -7.75 2.86 -6.12
CA GLY A 76 -7.72 1.69 -5.25
C GLY A 76 -6.38 1.60 -4.52
N TRP A 77 -6.42 1.12 -3.27
CA TRP A 77 -5.25 0.94 -2.43
C TRP A 77 -5.19 -0.50 -1.94
N HIS A 78 -4.04 -1.13 -2.07
CA HIS A 78 -3.81 -2.49 -1.59
C HIS A 78 -2.56 -2.56 -0.75
N LEU A 79 -2.71 -3.16 0.41
CA LEU A 79 -1.61 -3.56 1.27
C LEU A 79 -1.42 -5.08 1.15
N TRP A 80 -0.27 -5.48 0.65
CA TRP A 80 0.08 -6.87 0.39
C TRP A 80 1.27 -7.32 1.19
N ALA A 81 1.33 -8.62 1.46
CA ALA A 81 2.49 -9.29 2.00
C ALA A 81 2.90 -10.47 1.14
N TYR A 82 4.19 -10.79 1.14
CA TYR A 82 4.73 -12.02 0.56
C TYR A 82 6.04 -12.44 1.24
N SER A 83 6.43 -13.71 1.07
CA SER A 83 7.67 -14.20 1.62
C SER A 83 8.87 -13.62 0.87
N TYR A 84 9.85 -13.11 1.60
CA TYR A 84 11.12 -12.67 1.04
C TYR A 84 12.03 -13.86 0.81
N THR A 85 12.01 -14.43 -0.37
CA THR A 85 12.84 -15.58 -0.73
C THR A 85 14.06 -15.21 -1.57
N ASP A 86 13.99 -14.11 -2.31
CA ASP A 86 15.04 -13.60 -3.20
C ASP A 86 14.89 -12.08 -3.36
N PRO A 87 15.96 -11.29 -3.17
CA PRO A 87 15.92 -9.84 -3.35
C PRO A 87 15.55 -9.40 -4.77
N LEU A 88 15.66 -10.28 -5.75
CA LEU A 88 15.38 -9.99 -7.16
C LEU A 88 14.02 -10.52 -7.63
N ARG A 89 13.32 -11.32 -6.81
CA ARG A 89 12.05 -11.93 -7.18
C ARG A 89 10.98 -11.63 -6.15
N ASP A 90 10.02 -10.84 -6.55
CA ASP A 90 8.76 -10.69 -5.84
C ASP A 90 7.91 -11.94 -6.11
N ALA A 91 8.24 -13.06 -5.49
CA ALA A 91 7.58 -14.34 -5.71
C ALA A 91 6.52 -14.60 -4.62
N GLY A 92 5.28 -14.93 -5.07
CA GLY A 92 4.19 -15.34 -4.18
C GLY A 92 4.42 -16.66 -3.44
N PRO A 93 3.53 -17.07 -2.54
CA PRO A 93 2.16 -16.56 -2.46
C PRO A 93 2.06 -15.15 -1.91
N TRP A 94 1.04 -14.43 -2.37
CA TRP A 94 0.71 -13.10 -1.92
C TRP A 94 -0.45 -13.16 -0.95
N TRP A 95 -0.36 -12.45 0.17
CA TRP A 95 -1.44 -12.28 1.12
C TRP A 95 -1.93 -10.85 1.09
N GLN A 96 -3.21 -10.68 0.87
CA GLN A 96 -3.83 -9.38 1.00
C GLN A 96 -4.03 -9.07 2.49
N ILE A 97 -3.34 -8.04 2.98
CA ILE A 97 -3.48 -7.57 4.35
C ILE A 97 -4.68 -6.64 4.47
N SER A 98 -4.79 -5.69 3.56
CA SER A 98 -5.88 -4.72 3.52
C SER A 98 -6.14 -4.28 2.08
N HIS A 99 -7.40 -3.95 1.83
CA HIS A 99 -7.86 -3.38 0.58
C HIS A 99 -8.83 -2.25 0.88
N LEU A 100 -8.50 -1.06 0.41
CA LEU A 100 -9.37 0.08 0.44
C LEU A 100 -9.64 0.49 -1.01
N MET A 101 -10.89 0.32 -1.46
CA MET A 101 -11.35 0.97 -2.67
C MET A 101 -11.50 2.43 -2.31
N GLY A 102 -10.53 3.21 -2.73
CA GLY A 102 -10.56 4.64 -2.56
C GLY A 102 -11.71 5.23 -3.36
N ASP A 103 -12.29 6.22 -2.77
CA ASP A 103 -13.30 7.02 -3.43
C ASP A 103 -12.73 7.81 -4.60
N ASN A 104 -13.63 8.38 -5.32
CA ASN A 104 -13.39 9.24 -6.43
C ASN A 104 -12.65 10.51 -6.01
N VAL A 105 -11.50 10.71 -6.59
CA VAL A 105 -10.74 11.95 -6.45
C VAL A 105 -11.25 12.94 -7.49
N ASP A 106 -11.86 14.02 -7.05
CA ASP A 106 -12.42 15.04 -7.93
C ASP A 106 -11.36 15.75 -8.77
N ALA A 107 -11.80 16.31 -9.89
CA ALA A 107 -10.92 16.99 -10.81
C ALA A 107 -10.31 18.25 -10.20
N ILE A 108 -9.08 18.46 -10.51
CA ILE A 108 -8.22 19.61 -10.30
C ILE A 108 -7.86 19.89 -8.86
N ARG A 109 -6.64 19.54 -8.53
CA ARG A 109 -5.94 19.85 -7.28
C ARG A 109 -6.68 19.45 -6.01
N HIS A 110 -7.60 18.50 -6.15
CA HIS A 110 -8.18 17.88 -4.99
C HIS A 110 -7.20 16.82 -4.46
N HIS A 111 -6.75 17.02 -3.24
CA HIS A 111 -5.85 16.09 -2.57
C HIS A 111 -6.67 15.12 -1.73
N MET A 112 -6.50 13.84 -1.97
CA MET A 112 -7.13 12.80 -1.17
C MET A 112 -6.07 12.07 -0.33
N PRO A 113 -6.12 12.20 1.00
CA PRO A 113 -5.26 11.42 1.88
C PRO A 113 -5.76 9.98 1.97
N LEU A 114 -4.81 9.06 2.07
CA LEU A 114 -5.03 7.68 2.48
C LEU A 114 -4.38 7.46 3.85
N HIS A 115 -5.09 6.78 4.72
CA HIS A 115 -4.52 6.22 5.94
C HIS A 115 -5.04 4.80 6.13
N ILE A 116 -4.13 3.84 6.24
CA ILE A 116 -4.44 2.46 6.59
C ILE A 116 -3.67 2.13 7.88
N SER A 117 -4.39 1.75 8.92
CA SER A 117 -3.81 1.23 10.15
C SER A 117 -4.42 -0.12 10.45
N CYS A 118 -3.59 -1.15 10.60
CA CYS A 118 -4.07 -2.50 10.85
C CYS A 118 -3.06 -3.35 11.61
N LEU A 119 -3.58 -4.36 12.32
CA LEU A 119 -2.79 -5.45 12.88
C LEU A 119 -2.91 -6.67 11.97
N TYR A 120 -1.77 -7.22 11.60
CA TYR A 120 -1.69 -8.43 10.80
C TYR A 120 -0.94 -9.52 11.58
N GLN A 121 -1.59 -10.65 11.78
CA GLN A 121 -0.95 -11.81 12.41
C GLN A 121 -0.21 -12.63 11.34
N VAL A 122 1.05 -12.92 11.62
CA VAL A 122 1.87 -13.82 10.79
C VAL A 122 1.21 -15.20 10.80
N PRO A 123 0.94 -15.79 9.61
CA PRO A 123 0.25 -17.06 9.49
C PRO A 123 0.94 -18.20 10.27
N ASP A 124 0.15 -19.16 10.74
CA ASP A 124 0.67 -20.30 11.51
C ASP A 124 1.59 -21.21 10.67
N ASP A 125 1.40 -21.22 9.37
CA ASP A 125 2.23 -21.97 8.40
C ASP A 125 3.43 -21.17 7.88
N TRP A 126 3.67 -19.98 8.42
CA TRP A 126 4.83 -19.16 8.07
C TRP A 126 6.15 -19.87 8.47
N PRO A 127 7.13 -19.97 7.56
CA PRO A 127 8.41 -20.58 7.90
C PRO A 127 9.14 -19.76 8.97
N PRO A 128 9.47 -20.35 10.12
CA PRO A 128 10.12 -19.61 11.22
C PRO A 128 11.40 -18.90 10.78
N GLY A 129 11.56 -17.64 11.18
CA GLY A 129 12.72 -16.83 10.86
C GLY A 129 12.75 -16.25 9.44
N HIS A 130 11.77 -16.57 8.60
CA HIS A 130 11.68 -15.97 7.28
C HIS A 130 11.25 -14.52 7.38
N ARG A 131 11.72 -13.71 6.43
CA ARG A 131 11.39 -12.29 6.30
C ARG A 131 10.15 -12.14 5.43
N MET A 132 9.37 -11.13 5.71
CA MET A 132 8.17 -10.77 4.95
C MET A 132 8.40 -9.45 4.23
N VAL A 133 7.92 -9.35 3.01
CA VAL A 133 7.85 -8.08 2.29
C VAL A 133 6.45 -7.53 2.44
N ILE A 134 6.33 -6.29 2.87
CA ILE A 134 5.09 -5.52 2.94
C ILE A 134 5.12 -4.47 1.84
N VAL A 135 4.05 -4.40 1.05
CA VAL A 135 3.97 -3.50 -0.10
C VAL A 135 2.65 -2.74 -0.07
N LEU A 136 2.73 -1.41 -0.16
CA LEU A 136 1.58 -0.58 -0.51
C LEU A 136 1.57 -0.37 -2.03
N GLN A 137 0.44 -0.69 -2.63
CA GLN A 137 0.19 -0.49 -4.06
C GLN A 137 -1.04 0.39 -4.27
N ALA A 138 -1.07 1.10 -5.38
CA ALA A 138 -2.24 1.83 -5.82
C ALA A 138 -2.51 1.58 -7.30
N ASP A 139 -3.77 1.66 -7.67
CA ASP A 139 -4.22 1.78 -9.04
C ASP A 139 -5.16 2.97 -9.20
N ALA A 140 -5.34 3.43 -10.41
CA ALA A 140 -6.29 4.47 -10.73
C ALA A 140 -7.13 4.04 -11.95
N HIS A 141 -8.41 4.41 -11.94
CA HIS A 141 -9.32 4.06 -13.02
C HIS A 141 -10.33 5.17 -13.33
N SER A 142 -10.70 5.28 -14.58
CA SER A 142 -11.77 6.18 -15.02
C SER A 142 -12.42 5.67 -16.30
N THR A 143 -13.75 5.76 -16.35
CA THR A 143 -14.52 5.47 -17.58
C THR A 143 -14.34 6.54 -18.66
N LYS A 144 -13.74 7.68 -18.31
CA LYS A 144 -13.55 8.83 -19.21
C LYS A 144 -12.12 8.97 -19.74
N TRP A 145 -11.25 8.06 -19.40
CA TRP A 145 -9.85 8.07 -19.80
C TRP A 145 -9.64 8.23 -21.32
N ALA A 146 -10.44 7.54 -22.12
CA ALA A 146 -10.34 7.62 -23.59
C ALA A 146 -10.68 9.00 -24.15
N VAL A 147 -11.46 9.82 -23.45
CA VAL A 147 -11.86 11.16 -23.89
C VAL A 147 -10.67 12.10 -23.96
N ASN A 148 -9.68 11.93 -23.09
CA ASN A 148 -8.49 12.78 -23.02
C ASN A 148 -7.26 12.15 -23.71
N GLY A 149 -7.46 11.09 -24.51
CA GLY A 149 -6.38 10.44 -25.25
C GLY A 149 -5.33 9.78 -24.35
N GLY A 150 -5.71 9.36 -23.13
CA GLY A 150 -4.84 8.64 -22.22
C GLY A 150 -3.77 9.49 -21.52
N LYS A 151 -3.94 10.78 -21.47
CA LYS A 151 -2.92 11.71 -20.94
C LYS A 151 -3.11 12.10 -19.48
N ASP A 152 -4.26 11.78 -18.89
CA ASP A 152 -4.53 12.19 -17.52
C ASP A 152 -3.88 11.24 -16.51
N LEU A 153 -3.26 11.82 -15.54
CA LEU A 153 -2.55 11.12 -14.48
C LEU A 153 -3.11 11.52 -13.12
N LEU A 154 -3.42 10.52 -12.34
CA LEU A 154 -3.46 10.68 -10.90
C LEU A 154 -2.02 10.61 -10.40
N THR A 155 -1.62 11.54 -9.54
CA THR A 155 -0.26 11.60 -9.03
C THR A 155 -0.25 11.32 -7.54
N VAL A 156 0.62 10.41 -7.09
CA VAL A 156 0.95 10.26 -5.68
C VAL A 156 1.89 11.40 -5.31
N ASP A 157 1.48 12.21 -4.34
CA ASP A 157 2.17 13.43 -3.98
C ASP A 157 3.50 13.16 -3.29
N ASP A 158 4.49 13.97 -3.63
CA ASP A 158 5.79 13.97 -3.00
C ASP A 158 5.72 14.51 -1.55
N GLY A 159 6.50 13.92 -0.67
CA GLY A 159 6.59 14.34 0.73
C GLY A 159 5.37 13.99 1.60
N TYR A 160 4.40 13.28 1.07
CA TYR A 160 3.18 12.89 1.78
C TYR A 160 2.97 11.38 1.75
N GLY A 161 3.65 10.69 2.62
CA GLY A 161 3.39 9.30 2.78
C GLY A 161 4.53 8.54 3.43
N GLN A 162 4.16 7.40 3.96
CA GLN A 162 5.07 6.49 4.65
C GLN A 162 4.45 5.11 4.74
N LEU A 163 5.27 4.10 4.89
CA LEU A 163 4.89 2.76 5.32
C LEU A 163 5.71 2.43 6.56
N ILE A 164 5.04 2.24 7.68
CA ILE A 164 5.67 1.87 8.95
C ILE A 164 5.17 0.48 9.33
N VAL A 165 6.09 -0.39 9.71
CA VAL A 165 5.78 -1.72 10.25
C VAL A 165 6.48 -1.90 11.58
N ARG A 166 5.72 -2.15 12.65
CA ARG A 166 6.22 -2.51 13.98
C ARG A 166 5.99 -4.00 14.19
N HIS A 167 7.03 -4.71 14.51
CA HIS A 167 7.00 -6.14 14.76
C HIS A 167 6.88 -6.42 16.26
N TRP A 168 5.81 -7.06 16.67
CA TRP A 168 5.55 -7.49 18.04
C TRP A 168 5.71 -9.00 18.11
N ALA A 169 6.80 -9.44 18.73
CA ALA A 169 7.10 -10.85 18.85
C ALA A 169 6.19 -11.53 19.88
N THR A 170 5.82 -12.77 19.59
CA THR A 170 5.17 -13.65 20.57
C THR A 170 6.18 -13.97 21.68
N PRO A 171 5.81 -13.87 22.98
CA PRO A 171 6.70 -14.26 24.05
C PRO A 171 7.10 -15.73 23.89
N THR A 172 8.38 -16.01 23.92
CA THR A 172 8.89 -17.38 24.03
C THR A 172 8.58 -17.89 25.43
N THR A 173 7.76 -18.91 25.52
CA THR A 173 7.48 -19.65 26.77
C THR A 173 8.67 -20.49 27.21
#